data_9663c280412414bc331e0c77a1f2478d
#
_entry.id   9663c280412414bc331e0c77a1f2478d
#
_cell.length_a   1.000
_cell.length_b   1.000
_cell.length_c   1.000
_cell.angle_alpha   90.00
_cell.angle_beta   90.00
_cell.angle_gamma   90.00
#
_symmetry.space_group_name_H-M   'P 1'
#
loop_
_entity.id
_entity.type
_entity.pdbx_description
1 polymer ?
#
loop_
_entity_poly.entity_id
_entity_poly.type
_entity_poly.pdbx_seq_one_letter_code
_entity_poly.pdbx_strand_id
1 'polypeptide(L)'
;MAILVVAEHNNSELKDATHKTVTAAAAMGGDIDVLVAGKGVKDVAAAAAKIAGVRKVIACDHVSLTRQLAESMEEVLVPLMGGYDAVLAPDTTTHKNYMPRVAAKLDVQQISSVTGVESADTFVRPIYAGNAMATVQSSDAKKCVTVRTTAFAAAAEGGSAPVETIADPSGPFKACLLYTSPSPRDRG
;
A
#
# COMPACT_ATOMS: atom_id res chain seq x y z
N MET A 1 10.23 -10.43 -10.78
CA MET A 1 9.15 -10.24 -9.78
C MET A 1 8.59 -8.83 -9.96
N ALA A 2 7.28 -8.69 -10.00
CA ALA A 2 6.62 -7.39 -10.09
C ALA A 2 5.96 -7.05 -8.74
N ILE A 3 6.24 -5.86 -8.22
CA ILE A 3 5.81 -5.41 -6.90
C ILE A 3 4.92 -4.19 -7.05
N LEU A 4 3.75 -4.22 -6.42
CA LEU A 4 2.84 -3.09 -6.34
C LEU A 4 2.99 -2.42 -4.96
N VAL A 5 3.38 -1.15 -4.94
CA VAL A 5 3.38 -0.33 -3.73
C VAL A 5 2.14 0.54 -3.71
N VAL A 6 1.37 0.51 -2.63
CA VAL A 6 0.21 1.39 -2.48
C VAL A 6 0.65 2.68 -1.79
N ALA A 7 0.39 3.82 -2.44
CA ALA A 7 0.79 5.11 -1.94
C ALA A 7 -0.05 5.57 -0.74
N GLU A 8 0.60 6.12 0.28
CA GLU A 8 -0.05 6.90 1.34
C GLU A 8 -0.15 8.35 0.94
N HIS A 9 -1.35 8.91 0.94
CA HIS A 9 -1.63 10.31 0.57
C HIS A 9 -2.95 10.81 1.18
N ASN A 10 -3.16 12.11 1.08
CA ASN A 10 -4.40 12.77 1.51
C ASN A 10 -5.23 13.31 0.33
N ASN A 11 -5.07 12.74 -0.87
CA ASN A 11 -5.55 13.18 -2.19
C ASN A 11 -4.83 14.39 -2.79
N SER A 12 -4.15 15.22 -2.00
CA SER A 12 -3.40 16.40 -2.48
C SER A 12 -1.89 16.25 -2.36
N GLU A 13 -1.43 15.50 -1.36
CA GLU A 13 0.00 15.33 -1.06
C GLU A 13 0.36 13.87 -0.88
N LEU A 14 1.47 13.47 -1.51
CA LEU A 14 2.12 12.20 -1.25
C LEU A 14 2.81 12.25 0.12
N LYS A 15 2.67 11.19 0.92
CA LYS A 15 3.31 11.11 2.23
C LYS A 15 4.64 10.37 2.15
N ASP A 16 5.59 10.79 3.01
CA ASP A 16 6.93 10.19 3.15
C ASP A 16 6.90 8.66 3.39
N ALA A 17 5.82 8.16 3.98
CA ALA A 17 5.58 6.74 4.16
C ALA A 17 5.63 5.95 2.84
N THR A 18 5.23 6.54 1.72
CA THR A 18 5.33 5.92 0.40
C THR A 18 6.78 5.71 -0.02
N HIS A 19 7.65 6.73 0.15
CA HIS A 19 9.08 6.63 -0.16
C HIS A 19 9.76 5.52 0.64
N LYS A 20 9.42 5.39 1.92
CA LYS A 20 9.95 4.33 2.80
C LYS A 20 9.47 2.94 2.41
N THR A 21 8.23 2.84 1.95
CA THR A 21 7.68 1.57 1.45
C THR A 21 8.33 1.17 0.13
N VAL A 22 8.67 2.14 -0.75
CA VAL A 22 9.44 1.87 -1.97
C VAL A 22 10.83 1.32 -1.62
N THR A 23 11.50 1.83 -0.59
CA THR A 23 12.78 1.27 -0.12
C THR A 23 12.62 -0.19 0.33
N ALA A 24 11.57 -0.51 1.08
CA ALA A 24 11.29 -1.89 1.47
C ALA A 24 11.02 -2.80 0.26
N ALA A 25 10.28 -2.30 -0.73
CA ALA A 25 10.01 -3.01 -1.98
C ALA A 25 11.30 -3.25 -2.79
N ALA A 26 12.20 -2.26 -2.84
CA ALA A 26 13.49 -2.38 -3.51
C ALA A 26 14.37 -3.48 -2.88
N ALA A 27 14.29 -3.66 -1.56
CA ALA A 27 15.01 -4.73 -0.88
C ALA A 27 14.51 -6.15 -1.22
N MET A 28 13.26 -6.29 -1.68
CA MET A 28 12.74 -7.57 -2.20
C MET A 28 13.33 -7.94 -3.57
N GLY A 29 13.77 -6.94 -4.34
CA GLY A 29 14.27 -7.09 -5.71
C GLY A 29 13.13 -7.28 -6.71
N GLY A 30 13.14 -6.54 -7.78
CA GLY A 30 12.15 -6.61 -8.87
C GLY A 30 11.67 -5.24 -9.31
N ASP A 31 10.72 -5.23 -10.23
CA ASP A 31 10.13 -4.01 -10.77
C ASP A 31 9.08 -3.44 -9.81
N ILE A 32 9.18 -2.18 -9.50
CA ILE A 32 8.28 -1.50 -8.56
C ILE A 32 7.34 -0.57 -9.32
N ASP A 33 6.05 -0.82 -9.19
CA ASP A 33 4.99 0.08 -9.63
C ASP A 33 4.29 0.69 -8.41
N VAL A 34 3.84 1.93 -8.52
CA VAL A 34 3.15 2.62 -7.42
C VAL A 34 1.70 2.85 -7.81
N LEU A 35 0.77 2.37 -6.98
CA LEU A 35 -0.66 2.66 -7.11
C LEU A 35 -1.00 3.92 -6.29
N VAL A 36 -1.61 4.89 -6.96
CA VAL A 36 -2.20 6.08 -6.36
C VAL A 36 -3.71 6.03 -6.60
N ALA A 37 -4.49 5.71 -5.58
CA ALA A 37 -5.94 5.54 -5.66
C ALA A 37 -6.65 6.54 -4.76
N GLY A 38 -7.45 7.44 -5.35
CA GLY A 38 -8.13 8.51 -4.60
C GLY A 38 -9.01 9.36 -5.50
N LYS A 39 -9.25 10.62 -5.11
CA LYS A 39 -9.97 11.60 -5.91
C LYS A 39 -9.12 12.85 -6.13
N GLY A 40 -8.96 13.26 -7.40
CA GLY A 40 -8.14 14.42 -7.77
C GLY A 40 -6.65 14.17 -7.54
N VAL A 41 -6.17 12.95 -7.75
CA VAL A 41 -4.83 12.48 -7.36
C VAL A 41 -3.73 12.74 -8.40
N LYS A 42 -3.97 13.58 -9.40
CA LYS A 42 -3.01 13.87 -10.47
C LYS A 42 -1.66 14.35 -9.95
N ASP A 43 -1.66 15.28 -8.99
CA ASP A 43 -0.42 15.85 -8.43
C ASP A 43 0.31 14.83 -7.55
N VAL A 44 -0.45 14.01 -6.83
CA VAL A 44 0.09 12.89 -6.04
C VAL A 44 0.78 11.86 -6.95
N ALA A 45 0.15 11.51 -8.07
CA ALA A 45 0.72 10.59 -9.05
C ALA A 45 1.99 11.16 -9.69
N ALA A 46 1.99 12.46 -10.01
CA ALA A 46 3.17 13.16 -10.51
C ALA A 46 4.31 13.21 -9.48
N ALA A 47 3.99 13.34 -8.18
CA ALA A 47 4.97 13.26 -7.11
C ALA A 47 5.53 11.83 -6.96
N ALA A 48 4.67 10.82 -6.99
CA ALA A 48 5.09 9.42 -6.92
C ALA A 48 6.00 9.02 -8.10
N ALA A 49 5.78 9.58 -9.29
CA ALA A 49 6.60 9.35 -10.47
C ALA A 49 8.06 9.84 -10.35
N LYS A 50 8.32 10.75 -9.39
CA LYS A 50 9.67 11.25 -9.11
C LYS A 50 10.48 10.38 -8.17
N ILE A 51 9.88 9.37 -7.55
CA ILE A 51 10.59 8.48 -6.63
C ILE A 51 11.56 7.61 -7.44
N ALA A 52 12.82 7.58 -7.03
CA ALA A 52 13.83 6.75 -7.67
C ALA A 52 13.50 5.26 -7.52
N GLY A 53 13.71 4.49 -8.59
CA GLY A 53 13.45 3.06 -8.62
C GLY A 53 11.99 2.66 -8.93
N VAL A 54 11.08 3.62 -9.05
CA VAL A 54 9.71 3.37 -9.52
C VAL A 54 9.71 3.21 -11.04
N ARG A 55 9.18 2.10 -11.53
CA ARG A 55 9.09 1.79 -12.97
C ARG A 55 7.92 2.54 -13.62
N LYS A 56 6.74 2.53 -12.97
CA LYS A 56 5.55 3.26 -13.40
C LYS A 56 4.63 3.58 -12.23
N VAL A 57 3.77 4.56 -12.43
CA VAL A 57 2.70 4.93 -11.50
C VAL A 57 1.36 4.60 -12.13
N ILE A 58 0.50 3.93 -11.38
CA ILE A 58 -0.88 3.64 -11.76
C ILE A 58 -1.79 4.59 -10.97
N ALA A 59 -2.48 5.47 -11.67
CA ALA A 59 -3.42 6.40 -11.07
C ALA A 59 -4.86 5.90 -11.26
N CYS A 60 -5.58 5.72 -10.16
CA CYS A 60 -7.01 5.42 -10.15
C CYS A 60 -7.75 6.59 -9.49
N ASP A 61 -8.33 7.46 -10.31
CA ASP A 61 -8.98 8.70 -9.86
C ASP A 61 -10.51 8.56 -9.95
N HIS A 62 -11.16 8.36 -8.82
CA HIS A 62 -12.61 8.25 -8.75
C HIS A 62 -13.18 8.73 -7.41
N VAL A 63 -14.42 9.20 -7.43
CA VAL A 63 -15.10 9.71 -6.23
C VAL A 63 -15.29 8.64 -5.14
N SER A 64 -15.44 7.37 -5.49
CA SER A 64 -15.54 6.24 -4.55
C SER A 64 -14.29 6.07 -3.68
N LEU A 65 -13.14 6.52 -4.18
CA LEU A 65 -11.83 6.38 -3.54
C LEU A 65 -11.44 7.59 -2.68
N THR A 66 -12.31 8.60 -2.57
CA THR A 66 -12.03 9.84 -1.81
C THR A 66 -11.59 9.56 -0.36
N ARG A 67 -12.17 8.55 0.27
CA ARG A 67 -11.92 8.15 1.67
C ARG A 67 -11.13 6.85 1.78
N GLN A 68 -10.74 6.25 0.66
CA GLN A 68 -10.01 4.97 0.63
C GLN A 68 -10.65 3.90 1.53
N LEU A 69 -11.99 3.79 1.46
CA LEU A 69 -12.72 2.78 2.23
C LEU A 69 -12.29 1.37 1.82
N ALA A 70 -12.32 0.45 2.77
CA ALA A 70 -11.75 -0.88 2.59
C ALA A 70 -12.38 -1.64 1.41
N GLU A 71 -13.68 -1.52 1.23
CA GLU A 71 -14.44 -2.15 0.14
C GLU A 71 -14.03 -1.61 -1.22
N SER A 72 -13.88 -0.28 -1.35
CA SER A 72 -13.49 0.34 -2.62
C SER A 72 -12.03 0.05 -2.96
N MET A 73 -11.13 0.06 -1.97
CA MET A 73 -9.72 -0.25 -2.18
C MET A 73 -9.49 -1.73 -2.55
N GLU A 74 -10.25 -2.65 -1.96
CA GLU A 74 -10.23 -4.07 -2.30
C GLU A 74 -10.58 -4.27 -3.79
N GLU A 75 -11.63 -3.60 -4.29
CA GLU A 75 -12.08 -3.72 -5.67
C GLU A 75 -11.06 -3.19 -6.69
N VAL A 76 -10.21 -2.25 -6.30
CA VAL A 76 -9.10 -1.78 -7.12
C VAL A 76 -7.91 -2.74 -7.05
N LEU A 77 -7.53 -3.17 -5.84
CA LEU A 77 -6.30 -3.92 -5.61
C LEU A 77 -6.37 -5.37 -6.08
N VAL A 78 -7.46 -6.07 -5.79
CA VAL A 78 -7.57 -7.51 -6.09
C VAL A 78 -7.42 -7.82 -7.59
N PRO A 79 -8.09 -7.10 -8.52
CA PRO A 79 -7.88 -7.32 -9.95
C PRO A 79 -6.45 -6.98 -10.41
N LEU A 80 -5.86 -5.89 -9.89
CA LEU A 80 -4.48 -5.49 -10.23
C LEU A 80 -3.47 -6.57 -9.84
N MET A 81 -3.70 -7.27 -8.73
CA MET A 81 -2.81 -8.33 -8.27
C MET A 81 -2.72 -9.53 -9.23
N GLY A 82 -3.52 -9.60 -10.28
CA GLY A 82 -3.31 -10.54 -11.37
C GLY A 82 -1.95 -10.37 -12.06
N GLY A 83 -1.42 -9.15 -12.10
CA GLY A 83 -0.14 -8.81 -12.74
C GLY A 83 1.05 -8.64 -11.78
N TYR A 84 0.87 -8.86 -10.47
CA TYR A 84 1.90 -8.63 -9.46
C TYR A 84 2.12 -9.85 -8.58
N ASP A 85 3.37 -10.01 -8.11
CA ASP A 85 3.79 -11.08 -7.20
C ASP A 85 3.69 -10.63 -5.74
N ALA A 86 3.78 -9.32 -5.49
CA ALA A 86 3.69 -8.75 -4.15
C ALA A 86 2.95 -7.42 -4.15
N VAL A 87 2.22 -7.15 -3.06
CA VAL A 87 1.68 -5.83 -2.73
C VAL A 87 2.21 -5.38 -1.39
N LEU A 88 2.80 -4.17 -1.37
CA LEU A 88 3.30 -3.53 -0.17
C LEU A 88 2.53 -2.25 0.11
N ALA A 89 2.20 -2.02 1.37
CA ALA A 89 1.57 -0.79 1.83
C ALA A 89 2.21 -0.31 3.13
N PRO A 90 2.24 0.99 3.40
CA PRO A 90 2.66 1.51 4.72
C PRO A 90 1.79 0.96 5.84
N ASP A 91 2.36 0.70 7.01
CA ASP A 91 1.66 0.16 8.18
C ASP A 91 0.87 1.26 8.93
N THR A 92 0.04 2.02 8.19
CA THR A 92 -0.82 3.07 8.72
C THR A 92 -2.25 2.59 8.94
N THR A 93 -3.06 3.37 9.64
CA THR A 93 -4.46 3.01 9.92
C THR A 93 -5.28 2.80 8.66
N THR A 94 -5.04 3.61 7.62
CA THR A 94 -5.73 3.49 6.32
C THR A 94 -5.44 2.14 5.68
N HIS A 95 -4.17 1.76 5.56
CA HIS A 95 -3.77 0.52 4.90
C HIS A 95 -4.11 -0.72 5.74
N LYS A 96 -4.00 -0.64 7.07
CA LYS A 96 -4.43 -1.71 7.98
C LYS A 96 -5.92 -2.04 7.87
N ASN A 97 -6.73 -1.10 7.40
CA ASN A 97 -8.15 -1.32 7.23
C ASN A 97 -8.47 -2.23 6.03
N TYR A 98 -7.74 -2.11 4.92
CA TYR A 98 -8.06 -2.86 3.70
C TYR A 98 -7.09 -3.98 3.33
N MET A 99 -5.81 -3.91 3.73
CA MET A 99 -4.82 -4.93 3.36
C MET A 99 -5.20 -6.35 3.82
N PRO A 100 -5.79 -6.56 5.02
CA PRO A 100 -6.26 -7.89 5.42
C PRO A 100 -7.38 -8.43 4.50
N ARG A 101 -8.24 -7.54 4.00
CA ARG A 101 -9.30 -7.92 3.04
C ARG A 101 -8.71 -8.34 1.70
N VAL A 102 -7.72 -7.58 1.21
CA VAL A 102 -7.00 -7.91 -0.01
C VAL A 102 -6.31 -9.27 0.12
N ALA A 103 -5.61 -9.51 1.22
CA ALA A 103 -4.98 -10.80 1.50
C ALA A 103 -5.99 -11.96 1.50
N ALA A 104 -7.12 -11.78 2.20
CA ALA A 104 -8.19 -12.77 2.26
C ALA A 104 -8.81 -13.07 0.89
N LYS A 105 -8.99 -12.04 0.04
CA LYS A 105 -9.51 -12.21 -1.33
C LYS A 105 -8.53 -12.90 -2.27
N LEU A 106 -7.25 -12.76 -2.01
CA LEU A 106 -6.19 -13.43 -2.76
C LEU A 106 -5.88 -14.84 -2.22
N ASP A 107 -6.53 -15.24 -1.11
CA ASP A 107 -6.29 -16.49 -0.39
C ASP A 107 -4.82 -16.65 0.03
N VAL A 108 -4.24 -15.59 0.58
CA VAL A 108 -2.85 -15.55 1.08
C VAL A 108 -2.77 -14.97 2.49
N GLN A 109 -1.67 -15.23 3.19
CA GLN A 109 -1.40 -14.66 4.50
C GLN A 109 -0.84 -13.23 4.38
N GLN A 110 -1.34 -12.33 5.23
CA GLN A 110 -0.75 -11.00 5.35
C GLN A 110 0.46 -11.04 6.30
N ILE A 111 1.58 -10.47 5.85
CA ILE A 111 2.77 -10.25 6.66
C ILE A 111 2.74 -8.80 7.14
N SER A 112 2.35 -8.58 8.39
CA SER A 112 2.10 -7.24 8.92
C SER A 112 3.29 -6.65 9.68
N SER A 113 3.43 -5.31 9.59
CA SER A 113 4.39 -4.51 10.36
C SER A 113 5.85 -4.90 10.13
N VAL A 114 6.21 -5.22 8.89
CA VAL A 114 7.57 -5.62 8.51
C VAL A 114 8.57 -4.51 8.82
N THR A 115 9.67 -4.86 9.47
CA THR A 115 10.78 -3.95 9.84
C THR A 115 12.08 -4.27 9.11
N GLY A 116 12.15 -5.41 8.41
CA GLY A 116 13.30 -5.81 7.61
C GLY A 116 12.87 -6.77 6.50
N VAL A 117 13.59 -6.72 5.39
CA VAL A 117 13.42 -7.59 4.23
C VAL A 117 14.73 -8.31 4.01
N GLU A 118 14.74 -9.63 4.12
CA GLU A 118 15.93 -10.46 3.90
C GLU A 118 15.99 -11.05 2.49
N SER A 119 14.81 -11.32 1.92
CA SER A 119 14.68 -11.79 0.54
C SER A 119 13.29 -11.48 -0.03
N ALA A 120 13.01 -11.93 -1.24
CA ALA A 120 11.71 -11.76 -1.88
C ALA A 120 10.52 -12.39 -1.13
N ASP A 121 10.79 -13.34 -0.24
CA ASP A 121 9.79 -14.11 0.51
C ASP A 121 10.03 -14.13 2.03
N THR A 122 11.14 -13.54 2.50
CA THR A 122 11.57 -13.63 3.91
C THR A 122 11.66 -12.24 4.53
N PHE A 123 10.97 -12.06 5.65
CA PHE A 123 10.73 -10.77 6.28
C PHE A 123 10.98 -10.83 7.79
N VAL A 124 11.45 -9.73 8.35
CA VAL A 124 11.58 -9.55 9.80
C VAL A 124 10.44 -8.69 10.31
N ARG A 125 9.76 -9.13 11.36
CA ARG A 125 8.66 -8.40 11.97
C ARG A 125 8.65 -8.52 13.48
N PRO A 126 8.16 -7.51 14.22
CA PRO A 126 7.96 -7.60 15.66
C PRO A 126 6.76 -8.49 15.98
N ILE A 127 6.89 -9.27 17.06
CA ILE A 127 5.84 -10.05 17.69
C ILE A 127 5.80 -9.74 19.20
N TYR A 128 4.77 -10.21 19.91
CA TYR A 128 4.59 -9.92 21.33
C TYR A 128 4.70 -8.42 21.65
N ALA A 129 3.93 -7.61 20.96
CA ALA A 129 3.93 -6.14 21.10
C ALA A 129 5.32 -5.47 20.93
N GLY A 130 6.22 -6.12 20.18
CA GLY A 130 7.57 -5.62 19.91
C GLY A 130 8.65 -6.13 20.83
N ASN A 131 8.32 -7.01 21.77
CA ASN A 131 9.30 -7.60 22.70
C ASN A 131 10.19 -8.68 22.04
N ALA A 132 9.77 -9.21 20.90
CA ALA A 132 10.55 -10.17 20.12
C ALA A 132 10.48 -9.85 18.63
N MET A 133 11.54 -10.23 17.92
CA MET A 133 11.60 -10.15 16.46
C MET A 133 11.51 -11.55 15.87
N ALA A 134 10.66 -11.73 14.88
CA ALA A 134 10.52 -12.98 14.16
C ALA A 134 10.93 -12.78 12.69
N THR A 135 11.76 -13.69 12.20
CA THR A 135 11.97 -13.87 10.75
C THR A 135 10.92 -14.84 10.26
N VAL A 136 10.12 -14.41 9.29
CA VAL A 136 9.03 -15.19 8.71
C VAL A 136 9.27 -15.36 7.21
N GLN A 137 9.10 -16.58 6.71
CA GLN A 137 9.13 -16.88 5.28
C GLN A 137 7.73 -17.24 4.82
N SER A 138 7.27 -16.61 3.73
CA SER A 138 5.99 -16.90 3.10
C SER A 138 6.16 -17.85 1.92
N SER A 139 5.44 -18.96 1.94
CA SER A 139 5.32 -19.87 0.80
C SER A 139 4.19 -19.52 -0.18
N ASP A 140 3.38 -18.48 0.16
CA ASP A 140 2.25 -18.07 -0.67
C ASP A 140 2.71 -17.62 -2.07
N ALA A 141 1.86 -17.84 -3.06
CA ALA A 141 2.15 -17.43 -4.44
C ALA A 141 2.28 -15.89 -4.57
N LYS A 142 1.53 -15.14 -3.76
CA LYS A 142 1.57 -13.67 -3.71
C LYS A 142 1.87 -13.21 -2.29
N LYS A 143 2.66 -12.14 -2.15
CA LYS A 143 3.00 -11.56 -0.85
C LYS A 143 2.14 -10.33 -0.59
N CYS A 144 1.44 -10.32 0.53
CA CYS A 144 0.65 -9.17 0.99
C CYS A 144 1.31 -8.62 2.27
N VAL A 145 1.95 -7.43 2.18
CA VAL A 145 2.86 -6.95 3.21
C VAL A 145 2.48 -5.55 3.67
N THR A 146 2.47 -5.30 4.98
CA THR A 146 2.49 -3.93 5.50
C THR A 146 3.84 -3.59 6.12
N VAL A 147 4.37 -2.41 5.79
CA VAL A 147 5.74 -1.97 6.08
C VAL A 147 5.74 -0.96 7.21
N ARG A 148 6.46 -1.24 8.28
CA ARG A 148 6.69 -0.27 9.37
C ARG A 148 7.66 0.81 8.89
N THR A 149 7.14 1.93 8.48
CA THR A 149 7.88 3.01 7.80
C THR A 149 9.02 3.62 8.63
N THR A 150 8.96 3.52 9.96
CA THR A 150 10.04 3.98 10.84
C THR A 150 11.32 3.14 10.77
N ALA A 151 11.24 1.94 10.18
CA ALA A 151 12.38 1.03 10.05
C ALA A 151 13.14 1.18 8.72
N PHE A 152 12.63 1.99 7.79
CA PHE A 152 13.22 2.16 6.46
C PHE A 152 13.53 3.63 6.18
N ALA A 153 14.65 3.87 5.51
CA ALA A 153 14.97 5.20 4.97
C ALA A 153 14.02 5.53 3.80
N ALA A 154 13.77 6.80 3.57
CA ALA A 154 13.00 7.24 2.42
C ALA A 154 13.81 7.02 1.12
N ALA A 155 13.16 6.51 0.08
CA ALA A 155 13.75 6.46 -1.26
C ALA A 155 14.01 7.89 -1.76
N ALA A 156 15.11 8.08 -2.46
CA ALA A 156 15.46 9.37 -3.03
C ALA A 156 14.49 9.78 -4.15
N GLU A 157 14.46 11.06 -4.46
CA GLU A 157 13.88 11.58 -5.69
C GLU A 157 14.87 11.47 -6.85
N GLY A 158 14.38 11.66 -8.08
CA GLY A 158 15.19 11.63 -9.30
C GLY A 158 14.65 10.65 -10.35
N GLY A 159 13.53 9.99 -10.05
CA GLY A 159 12.78 9.20 -11.02
C GLY A 159 12.00 10.05 -12.01
N SER A 160 11.57 9.41 -13.10
CA SER A 160 10.70 9.99 -14.14
C SER A 160 9.77 8.91 -14.69
N ALA A 161 9.10 8.21 -13.81
CA ALA A 161 8.22 7.11 -14.17
C ALA A 161 7.00 7.59 -14.98
N PRO A 162 6.53 6.85 -15.98
CA PRO A 162 5.29 7.15 -16.66
C PRO A 162 4.10 6.97 -15.72
N VAL A 163 3.08 7.81 -15.88
CA VAL A 163 1.81 7.71 -15.15
C VAL A 163 0.76 7.12 -16.08
N GLU A 164 0.24 5.96 -15.73
CA GLU A 164 -0.87 5.30 -16.41
C GLU A 164 -2.15 5.52 -15.61
N THR A 165 -3.23 5.94 -16.26
CA THR A 165 -4.53 6.06 -15.61
C THR A 165 -5.36 4.83 -15.90
N ILE A 166 -5.92 4.23 -14.86
CA ILE A 166 -6.87 3.14 -14.96
C ILE A 166 -8.27 3.61 -14.59
N ALA A 167 -9.29 2.98 -15.20
CA ALA A 167 -10.67 3.19 -14.77
C ALA A 167 -10.89 2.58 -13.37
N ASP A 168 -11.78 3.19 -12.60
CA ASP A 168 -12.24 2.61 -11.34
C ASP A 168 -12.98 1.29 -11.65
N PRO A 169 -12.50 0.13 -11.18
CA PRO A 169 -13.17 -1.13 -11.35
C PRO A 169 -14.34 -1.30 -10.38
N SER A 170 -14.47 -0.40 -9.39
CA SER A 170 -15.50 -0.51 -8.38
C SER A 170 -16.89 -0.29 -8.99
N GLY A 171 -17.79 -1.18 -8.65
CA GLY A 171 -19.23 -1.01 -8.89
C GLY A 171 -19.85 0.06 -7.98
N PRO A 172 -21.15 0.06 -7.81
CA PRO A 172 -21.82 1.02 -6.93
C PRO A 172 -21.26 0.91 -5.51
N PHE A 173 -21.16 2.07 -4.82
CA PHE A 173 -20.67 2.16 -3.45
C PHE A 173 -21.26 1.07 -2.54
N LYS A 174 -20.41 0.19 -2.03
CA LYS A 174 -20.79 -0.88 -1.11
C LYS A 174 -20.67 -0.48 0.35
N ALA A 175 -19.95 0.61 0.63
CA ALA A 175 -19.74 1.15 1.96
C ALA A 175 -20.08 2.63 2.01
N CYS A 176 -20.63 3.08 3.12
CA CYS A 176 -21.00 4.45 3.36
C CYS A 176 -20.33 4.96 4.64
N LEU A 177 -19.60 6.07 4.53
CA LEU A 177 -19.19 6.83 5.70
C LEU A 177 -20.32 7.79 6.07
N LEU A 178 -21.17 7.40 7.01
CA LEU A 178 -22.33 8.21 7.41
C LEU A 178 -21.91 9.48 8.14
N TYR A 179 -21.01 9.35 9.11
CA TYR A 179 -20.45 10.48 9.86
C TYR A 179 -19.21 10.05 10.65
N THR A 180 -18.42 11.02 11.04
CA THR A 180 -17.39 10.84 12.06
C THR A 180 -17.88 11.49 13.35
N SER A 181 -18.11 10.72 14.38
CA SER A 181 -18.40 11.23 15.73
C SER A 181 -17.23 10.91 16.65
N PRO A 182 -16.92 11.78 17.62
CA PRO A 182 -15.95 11.44 18.64
C PRO A 182 -16.38 10.19 19.40
N SER A 183 -15.44 9.36 19.79
CA SER A 183 -15.71 8.21 20.64
C SER A 183 -16.39 8.66 21.94
N PRO A 184 -17.30 7.88 22.53
CA PRO A 184 -17.81 8.17 23.86
C PRO A 184 -16.74 8.41 24.92
N ARG A 185 -15.54 7.89 24.73
CA ARG A 185 -14.38 8.16 25.60
C ARG A 185 -13.79 9.57 25.44
N ASP A 186 -14.04 10.22 24.31
CA ASP A 186 -13.54 11.56 24.02
C ASP A 186 -14.51 12.66 24.49
N ARG A 187 -15.58 12.29 25.15
CA ARG A 187 -16.60 13.16 25.74
C ARG A 187 -16.39 13.34 27.25
N GLY A 188 -15.13 13.45 27.66
CA GLY A 188 -14.75 13.78 29.03
C GLY A 188 -14.85 15.27 29.32
#